data_20d31949aac14540a10b340699052583
#
_entry.id   20d31949aac14540a10b340699052583
#
_cell.length_a   1.000
_cell.length_b   1.000
_cell.length_c   1.000
_cell.angle_alpha   90.00
_cell.angle_beta   90.00
_cell.angle_gamma   90.00
#
_symmetry.space_group_name_H-M   'P 1'
#
loop_
_entity.id
_entity.type
_entity.pdbx_description
1 polymer ?
#
loop_
_entity_poly.entity_id
_entity_poly.type
_entity_poly.pdbx_seq_one_letter_code
_entity_poly.pdbx_strand_id
1 'polypeptide(L)'
;MTAYVIFDVEIRDPVRYQDFMSQVKPALANAGARYLTRGGEYRVYEGDWQPRRIVILEFPSIQAWETFYLGPIYQGLKAIRDECSSARLVAVQAD
;
A
#
# COMPACT_ATOMS: atom_id res chain seq x y z
N MET A 1 10.18 5.27 -15.48
CA MET A 1 9.72 3.85 -15.49
C MET A 1 8.75 3.62 -14.36
N THR A 2 7.66 3.00 -14.69
CA THR A 2 6.62 2.63 -13.74
C THR A 2 7.19 1.79 -12.59
N ALA A 3 6.66 2.00 -11.40
CA ALA A 3 6.99 1.18 -10.25
C ALA A 3 5.71 0.59 -9.65
N TYR A 4 5.83 -0.60 -9.10
CA TYR A 4 4.74 -1.26 -8.41
C TYR A 4 5.09 -1.38 -6.93
N VAL A 5 4.12 -1.08 -6.09
CA VAL A 5 4.29 -1.20 -4.64
C VAL A 5 3.33 -2.26 -4.15
N ILE A 6 3.87 -3.27 -3.51
CA ILE A 6 3.09 -4.43 -3.08
C ILE A 6 3.03 -4.41 -1.56
N PHE A 7 1.82 -4.43 -1.04
CA PHE A 7 1.55 -4.46 0.39
C PHE A 7 0.94 -5.81 0.75
N ASP A 8 1.38 -6.34 1.87
CA ASP A 8 0.69 -7.44 2.54
C ASP A 8 0.28 -6.91 3.90
N VAL A 9 -1.03 -6.78 4.15
CA VAL A 9 -1.55 -6.08 5.32
C VAL A 9 -2.40 -7.01 6.17
N GLU A 10 -2.07 -7.08 7.45
CA GLU A 10 -2.94 -7.69 8.44
C GLU A 10 -3.70 -6.59 9.17
N ILE A 11 -5.02 -6.56 9.02
CA ILE A 11 -5.87 -5.54 9.63
C ILE A 11 -6.35 -6.07 10.98
N ARG A 12 -6.07 -5.33 12.05
CA ARG A 12 -6.49 -5.66 13.42
C ARG A 12 -7.75 -4.92 13.82
N ASP A 13 -7.90 -3.68 13.36
CA ASP A 13 -9.06 -2.83 13.64
C ASP A 13 -9.62 -2.32 12.32
N PRO A 14 -10.65 -2.99 11.77
CA PRO A 14 -11.22 -2.61 10.48
C PRO A 14 -11.85 -1.21 10.46
N VAL A 15 -12.41 -0.77 11.58
CA VAL A 15 -13.05 0.55 11.66
C VAL A 15 -11.99 1.64 11.53
N ARG A 16 -10.91 1.53 12.29
CA ARG A 16 -9.81 2.50 12.23
C ARG A 16 -9.10 2.44 10.88
N TYR A 17 -8.99 1.25 10.31
CA TYR A 17 -8.36 1.07 8.99
C TYR A 17 -9.17 1.80 7.91
N GLN A 18 -10.48 1.87 8.05
CA GLN A 18 -11.35 2.60 7.13
C GLN A 18 -11.04 4.11 7.15
N ASP A 19 -10.72 4.66 8.31
CA ASP A 19 -10.26 6.06 8.41
C ASP A 19 -8.98 6.27 7.61
N PHE A 20 -8.03 5.35 7.74
CA PHE A 20 -6.80 5.40 6.96
C PHE A 20 -7.11 5.36 5.46
N MET A 21 -7.95 4.42 5.03
CA MET A 21 -8.28 4.24 3.62
C MET A 21 -8.93 5.50 3.03
N SER A 22 -9.84 6.13 3.77
CA SER A 22 -10.52 7.32 3.27
C SER A 22 -9.58 8.50 3.08
N GLN A 23 -8.50 8.56 3.86
CA GLN A 23 -7.53 9.64 3.79
C GLN A 23 -6.40 9.35 2.80
N VAL A 24 -5.96 8.09 2.69
CA VAL A 24 -4.85 7.74 1.80
C VAL A 24 -5.28 7.76 0.34
N LYS A 25 -6.52 7.45 0.05
CA LYS A 25 -7.01 7.36 -1.33
C LYS A 25 -6.80 8.67 -2.11
N PRO A 26 -7.25 9.84 -1.61
CA PRO A 26 -6.98 11.10 -2.34
C PRO A 26 -5.49 11.47 -2.35
N ALA A 27 -4.74 11.13 -1.31
CA ALA A 27 -3.30 11.39 -1.29
C ALA A 27 -2.58 10.61 -2.37
N LEU A 28 -2.96 9.34 -2.59
CA LEU A 28 -2.40 8.52 -3.67
C LEU A 28 -2.73 9.09 -5.03
N ALA A 29 -3.97 9.50 -5.25
CA ALA A 29 -4.40 10.09 -6.51
C ALA A 29 -3.58 11.36 -6.83
N ASN A 30 -3.36 12.21 -5.81
CA ASN A 30 -2.57 13.43 -5.96
C ASN A 30 -1.10 13.13 -6.26
N ALA A 31 -0.60 11.98 -5.83
CA ALA A 31 0.79 11.58 -6.10
C ALA A 31 0.94 10.89 -7.46
N GLY A 32 -0.14 10.77 -8.23
CA GLY A 32 -0.10 10.11 -9.53
C GLY A 32 -0.16 8.59 -9.46
N ALA A 33 -0.51 8.05 -8.31
CA ALA A 33 -0.61 6.61 -8.11
C ALA A 33 -2.03 6.11 -8.43
N ARG A 34 -2.12 4.81 -8.68
CA ARG A 34 -3.42 4.16 -8.83
C ARG A 34 -3.39 2.75 -8.25
N TYR A 35 -4.54 2.27 -7.84
CA TYR A 35 -4.69 0.89 -7.40
C TYR A 35 -4.76 -0.04 -8.60
N LEU A 36 -3.98 -1.12 -8.55
CA LEU A 36 -4.13 -2.25 -9.47
C LEU A 36 -5.00 -3.32 -8.83
N THR A 37 -4.82 -3.56 -7.54
CA THR A 37 -5.72 -4.39 -6.76
C THR A 37 -5.71 -3.91 -5.31
N ARG A 38 -6.81 -4.15 -4.60
CA ARG A 38 -6.95 -3.77 -3.20
C ARG A 38 -7.75 -4.83 -2.46
N GLY A 39 -7.03 -5.89 -2.04
CA GLY A 39 -7.63 -6.93 -1.26
C GLY A 39 -8.51 -7.88 -2.07
N GLY A 40 -8.16 -8.10 -3.34
CA GLY A 40 -8.86 -9.08 -4.15
C GLY A 40 -8.56 -10.51 -3.74
N GLU A 41 -9.30 -11.44 -4.32
CA GLU A 41 -9.04 -12.86 -4.11
C GLU A 41 -7.64 -13.21 -4.57
N TYR A 42 -6.96 -14.05 -3.79
CA TYR A 42 -5.61 -14.51 -4.15
C TYR A 42 -5.49 -16.01 -3.91
N ARG A 43 -4.48 -16.61 -4.53
CA ARG A 43 -4.19 -18.04 -4.35
C ARG A 43 -2.68 -18.23 -4.30
N VAL A 44 -2.22 -18.98 -3.31
CA VAL A 44 -0.81 -19.31 -3.15
C VAL A 44 -0.54 -20.62 -3.90
N TYR A 45 0.47 -20.60 -4.77
CA TYR A 45 0.81 -21.78 -5.56
C TYR A 45 2.08 -22.46 -5.06
N GLU A 46 3.01 -21.70 -4.49
CA GLU A 46 4.29 -22.25 -4.01
C GLU A 46 4.76 -21.45 -2.80
N GLY A 47 5.51 -22.10 -1.94
CA GLY A 47 6.12 -21.46 -0.79
C GLY A 47 5.20 -21.43 0.43
N ASP A 48 5.74 -20.90 1.52
CA ASP A 48 5.06 -20.84 2.81
C ASP A 48 4.49 -19.47 3.14
N TRP A 49 4.57 -18.51 2.20
CA TRP A 49 4.00 -17.19 2.39
C TRP A 49 2.49 -17.27 2.41
N GLN A 50 1.90 -16.79 3.50
CA GLN A 50 0.44 -16.76 3.69
C GLN A 50 0.02 -15.31 3.81
N PRO A 51 -0.18 -14.60 2.69
CA PRO A 51 -0.57 -13.19 2.74
C PRO A 51 -1.95 -13.03 3.36
N ARG A 52 -2.17 -11.89 3.99
CA ARG A 52 -3.47 -11.56 4.60
C ARG A 52 -4.32 -10.75 3.64
N ARG A 53 -3.80 -9.62 3.18
CA ARG A 53 -4.50 -8.76 2.25
C ARG A 53 -3.47 -8.12 1.33
N ILE A 54 -3.56 -8.41 0.06
CA ILE A 54 -2.61 -7.88 -0.92
C ILE A 54 -3.19 -6.63 -1.56
N VAL A 55 -2.41 -5.55 -1.53
CA VAL A 55 -2.71 -4.30 -2.25
C VAL A 55 -1.53 -4.04 -3.17
N ILE A 56 -1.82 -3.74 -4.43
CA ILE A 56 -0.79 -3.38 -5.39
C ILE A 56 -1.12 -2.00 -5.95
N LEU A 57 -0.14 -1.10 -5.83
CA LEU A 57 -0.23 0.25 -6.35
C LEU A 57 0.73 0.40 -7.52
N GLU A 58 0.37 1.27 -8.45
CA GLU A 58 1.25 1.68 -9.53
C GLU A 58 1.62 3.15 -9.33
N PHE A 59 2.92 3.45 -9.36
CA PHE A 59 3.44 4.82 -9.33
C PHE A 59 4.16 5.12 -10.63
N PRO A 60 4.27 6.41 -11.01
CA PRO A 60 4.99 6.77 -12.23
C PRO A 60 6.45 6.34 -12.23
N SER A 61 7.07 6.28 -11.06
CA SER A 61 8.45 5.86 -10.90
C SER A 61 8.70 5.44 -9.46
N ILE A 62 9.81 4.76 -9.22
CA ILE A 62 10.19 4.39 -7.85
C ILE A 62 10.57 5.62 -7.04
N GLN A 63 11.11 6.65 -7.69
CA GLN A 63 11.42 7.91 -7.04
C GLN A 63 10.14 8.64 -6.60
N ALA A 64 9.09 8.59 -7.41
CA ALA A 64 7.79 9.16 -7.06
C ALA A 64 7.21 8.45 -5.83
N TRP A 65 7.35 7.12 -5.75
CA TRP A 65 6.95 6.36 -4.58
C TRP A 65 7.74 6.79 -3.34
N GLU A 66 9.06 6.88 -3.44
CA GLU A 66 9.89 7.26 -2.30
C GLU A 66 9.57 8.66 -1.80
N THR A 67 9.38 9.60 -2.72
CA THR A 67 9.00 10.97 -2.35
C THR A 67 7.66 10.98 -1.60
N PHE A 68 6.71 10.22 -2.07
CA PHE A 68 5.40 10.09 -1.41
C PHE A 68 5.55 9.43 -0.04
N TYR A 69 6.26 8.31 0.02
CA TYR A 69 6.39 7.52 1.24
C TYR A 69 7.09 8.29 2.35
N LEU A 70 8.19 8.96 2.02
CA LEU A 70 9.00 9.71 2.99
C LEU A 70 8.41 11.08 3.33
N GLY A 71 7.42 11.54 2.55
CA GLY A 71 6.83 12.86 2.75
C GLY A 71 5.96 12.94 4.00
N PRO A 72 5.70 14.15 4.49
CA PRO A 72 4.95 14.34 5.74
C PRO A 72 3.52 13.87 5.66
N ILE A 73 2.88 13.96 4.49
CA ILE A 73 1.49 13.53 4.32
C ILE A 73 1.36 12.03 4.59
N TYR A 74 2.16 11.22 3.89
CA TYR A 74 2.06 9.78 4.07
C TYR A 74 2.55 9.33 5.44
N GLN A 75 3.58 9.95 5.97
CA GLN A 75 4.08 9.59 7.30
C GLN A 75 3.02 9.80 8.38
N GLY A 76 2.21 10.85 8.26
CA GLY A 76 1.07 11.05 9.14
C GLY A 76 0.00 9.98 8.99
N LEU A 77 -0.30 9.60 7.76
CA LEU A 77 -1.27 8.52 7.47
C LEU A 77 -0.74 7.16 7.93
N LYS A 78 0.56 6.93 7.76
CA LYS A 78 1.21 5.70 8.20
C LYS A 78 1.05 5.49 9.71
N ALA A 79 1.08 6.56 10.49
CA ALA A 79 0.86 6.48 11.93
C ALA A 79 -0.51 5.89 12.24
N ILE A 80 -1.55 6.29 11.50
CA ILE A 80 -2.90 5.73 11.64
C ILE A 80 -2.90 4.25 11.24
N ARG A 81 -2.29 3.94 10.10
CA ARG A 81 -2.20 2.56 9.60
C ARG A 81 -1.53 1.65 10.63
N ASP A 82 -0.44 2.11 11.23
CA ASP A 82 0.34 1.32 12.19
C ASP A 82 -0.43 1.05 13.50
N GLU A 83 -1.36 1.92 13.87
CA GLU A 83 -2.23 1.72 15.03
C GLU A 83 -3.16 0.53 14.86
N CYS A 84 -3.59 0.26 13.65
CA CYS A 84 -4.70 -0.67 13.38
C CYS A 84 -4.31 -1.85 12.49
N SER A 85 -3.05 -1.92 12.08
CA SER A 85 -2.61 -2.97 11.14
C SER A 85 -1.12 -3.21 11.23
N SER A 86 -0.68 -4.31 10.63
CA SER A 86 0.73 -4.60 10.39
C SER A 86 0.91 -4.85 8.91
N ALA A 87 1.91 -4.24 8.31
CA ALA A 87 2.11 -4.33 6.87
C ALA A 87 3.55 -4.66 6.50
N ARG A 88 3.68 -5.39 5.41
CA ARG A 88 4.96 -5.60 4.73
C ARG A 88 4.83 -4.96 3.36
N LEU A 89 5.84 -4.20 2.96
CA LEU A 89 5.81 -3.45 1.71
C LEU A 89 7.10 -3.68 0.95
N VAL A 90 6.97 -3.81 -0.36
CA VAL A 90 8.11 -3.81 -1.26
C VAL A 90 7.74 -3.03 -2.51
N ALA A 91 8.68 -2.26 -3.02
CA ALA A 91 8.52 -1.55 -4.29
C ALA A 91 9.48 -2.15 -5.30
N VAL A 92 9.00 -2.35 -6.52
CA VAL A 92 9.81 -2.89 -7.61
C VAL A 92 9.57 -2.05 -8.86
N GLN A 93 10.66 -1.73 -9.55
CA GLN A 93 10.58 -0.99 -10.79
C GLN A 93 10.24 -1.94 -11.94
N ALA A 94 9.32 -1.50 -12.80
CA ALA A 94 9.01 -2.24 -14.02
C ALA A 94 10.18 -2.16 -15.00
N ASP A 95 10.26 -3.09 -15.88
CA ASP A 95 11.25 -3.12 -16.96
C ASP A 95 11.04 -1.97 -17.95
#